data_282a5f80df0711b918652e62bdbcdd2f
#
_entry.id   282a5f80df0711b918652e62bdbcdd2f
#
_cell.length_a   1.000
_cell.length_b   1.000
_cell.length_c   1.000
_cell.angle_alpha   90.00
_cell.angle_beta   90.00
_cell.angle_gamma   90.00
#
_symmetry.space_group_name_H-M   'P 1'
#
loop_
_entity.id
_entity.type
_entity.pdbx_description
1 polymer ?
#
loop_
_entity_poly.entity_id
_entity_poly.type
_entity_poly.pdbx_seq_one_letter_code
_entity_poly.pdbx_strand_id
1 'polypeptide(L)'
;MSQNFDRRTALKGLIAGTVAMGIPSSLSAMAVSNASNSSDFIPKGKINHSVARWCFGDMELEALCIAAKKMGITGIDLVGPKDWPILQKHQLVSTMCNGAELNLVDGFNDPKFHDQLIKNYTAMIPLVAQAGYKNLICFSGNRRGKTDEEGWNNCVKGLQTLVPLAEKHQVTLVMELLNSKIDHKDYQCDRTYWGVELAKRINSPHFKLLYDIYHMQIDEGDVIRTIKENHQYIAHFHTAGVPGRNEIDETQELHYPAIMKAIAATGFTGFVGQEFMPKQKDKMAALQQAIAICDI
;
A
#
# COMPACT_ATOMS: atom_id res chain seq x y z
N MET A 1 3.62 25.50 47.39
CA MET A 1 2.24 25.10 47.75
C MET A 1 1.63 24.43 46.52
N SER A 2 1.70 23.10 46.48
CA SER A 2 1.14 22.28 45.39
C SER A 2 -0.24 21.82 45.83
N GLN A 3 -1.28 22.15 45.07
CA GLN A 3 -2.62 21.61 45.29
C GLN A 3 -2.77 20.32 44.51
N ASN A 4 -2.92 19.20 45.24
CA ASN A 4 -3.32 17.90 44.73
C ASN A 4 -4.82 17.94 44.40
N PHE A 5 -5.20 17.71 43.15
CA PHE A 5 -6.60 17.42 42.77
C PHE A 5 -6.87 15.93 42.89
N ASP A 6 -7.70 15.57 43.89
CA ASP A 6 -8.17 14.22 44.13
C ASP A 6 -9.35 13.88 43.20
N ARG A 7 -9.19 12.80 42.39
CA ARG A 7 -10.14 12.36 41.34
C ARG A 7 -11.31 11.51 41.88
N ARG A 8 -11.57 11.46 43.22
CA ARG A 8 -12.53 10.54 43.81
C ARG A 8 -13.89 11.13 44.19
N THR A 9 -14.20 12.40 43.91
CA THR A 9 -15.41 13.06 44.43
C THR A 9 -16.50 13.39 43.39
N ALA A 10 -16.48 12.81 42.17
CA ALA A 10 -17.46 13.13 41.13
C ALA A 10 -18.50 12.03 40.85
N LEU A 11 -18.75 11.12 41.77
CA LEU A 11 -19.75 10.06 41.55
C LEU A 11 -20.67 9.85 42.78
N LYS A 12 -21.47 10.88 43.12
CA LYS A 12 -22.68 10.69 44.01
C LYS A 12 -23.69 11.80 43.68
N GLY A 13 -24.79 11.41 43.05
CA GLY A 13 -26.00 12.23 42.99
C GLY A 13 -26.73 12.13 41.65
N LEU A 14 -27.63 11.16 41.53
CA LEU A 14 -29.01 11.32 41.05
C LEU A 14 -29.69 9.94 40.92
N ILE A 15 -30.40 9.58 41.97
CA ILE A 15 -31.48 8.60 41.92
C ILE A 15 -32.73 9.35 42.33
N ALA A 16 -33.76 9.40 41.48
CA ALA A 16 -35.16 9.21 41.76
C ALA A 16 -36.07 9.90 40.71
N GLY A 17 -36.98 9.15 40.13
CA GLY A 17 -38.06 9.68 39.29
C GLY A 17 -38.66 8.64 38.35
N THR A 18 -39.32 7.59 38.89
CA THR A 18 -40.16 6.68 38.11
C THR A 18 -41.47 7.40 37.76
N VAL A 19 -41.81 7.47 36.46
CA VAL A 19 -43.20 7.58 35.99
C VAL A 19 -43.37 6.60 34.85
N ALA A 20 -44.20 5.59 35.08
CA ALA A 20 -44.65 4.62 34.08
C ALA A 20 -45.76 5.25 33.25
N MET A 21 -45.61 5.30 31.92
CA MET A 21 -46.70 5.42 30.97
C MET A 21 -46.47 4.42 29.84
N GLY A 22 -47.46 3.54 29.68
CA GLY A 22 -47.49 2.48 28.69
C GLY A 22 -47.61 3.02 27.27
N ILE A 23 -46.88 2.39 26.38
CA ILE A 23 -46.97 2.58 24.92
C ILE A 23 -47.27 1.22 24.30
N PRO A 24 -48.29 1.14 23.40
CA PRO A 24 -48.65 -0.14 22.78
C PRO A 24 -47.60 -0.58 21.74
N SER A 25 -47.28 -1.87 21.80
CA SER A 25 -46.40 -2.56 20.86
C SER A 25 -47.03 -2.63 19.46
N SER A 26 -46.50 -1.91 18.51
CA SER A 26 -46.63 -2.23 17.10
C SER A 26 -45.24 -2.54 16.55
N LEU A 27 -44.87 -3.83 16.54
CA LEU A 27 -43.74 -4.33 15.80
C LEU A 27 -44.07 -4.25 14.29
N SER A 28 -43.72 -3.17 13.65
CA SER A 28 -43.52 -3.17 12.19
C SER A 28 -42.15 -3.73 11.91
N ALA A 29 -42.10 -4.97 11.52
CA ALA A 29 -40.90 -5.57 10.88
C ALA A 29 -40.65 -4.82 9.58
N MET A 30 -39.74 -3.85 9.60
CA MET A 30 -39.14 -3.34 8.37
C MET A 30 -38.26 -4.45 7.80
N ALA A 31 -38.78 -5.15 6.80
CA ALA A 31 -37.97 -5.96 5.91
C ALA A 31 -36.96 -5.00 5.24
N VAL A 32 -35.72 -5.08 5.67
CA VAL A 32 -34.60 -4.48 4.92
C VAL A 32 -34.51 -5.27 3.63
N SER A 33 -35.12 -4.77 2.57
CA SER A 33 -34.90 -5.26 1.23
C SER A 33 -33.44 -4.95 0.87
N ASN A 34 -32.58 -5.97 0.93
CA ASN A 34 -31.29 -5.94 0.28
C ASN A 34 -31.50 -5.96 -1.25
N ALA A 35 -31.97 -4.86 -1.79
CA ALA A 35 -31.81 -4.57 -3.20
C ALA A 35 -30.40 -3.97 -3.33
N SER A 36 -29.42 -4.79 -3.68
CA SER A 36 -28.14 -4.35 -4.19
C SER A 36 -28.35 -3.66 -5.54
N ASN A 37 -28.77 -2.41 -5.52
CA ASN A 37 -28.58 -1.53 -6.66
C ASN A 37 -27.06 -1.30 -6.75
N SER A 38 -26.36 -2.10 -7.54
CA SER A 38 -25.03 -1.79 -8.00
C SER A 38 -25.11 -0.61 -8.96
N SER A 39 -25.26 0.60 -8.43
CA SER A 39 -24.89 1.79 -9.19
C SER A 39 -23.38 1.66 -9.42
N ASP A 40 -22.94 1.73 -10.68
CA ASP A 40 -21.53 1.72 -11.02
C ASP A 40 -20.81 2.76 -10.14
N PHE A 41 -19.82 2.31 -9.37
CA PHE A 41 -19.03 3.21 -8.54
C PHE A 41 -18.17 4.06 -9.48
N ILE A 42 -18.33 5.37 -9.42
CA ILE A 42 -17.52 6.31 -10.20
C ILE A 42 -16.54 6.98 -9.25
N PRO A 43 -15.23 6.72 -9.37
CA PRO A 43 -14.22 7.39 -8.56
C PRO A 43 -14.24 8.91 -8.74
N LYS A 44 -13.99 9.66 -7.66
CA LYS A 44 -13.91 11.14 -7.68
C LYS A 44 -12.70 11.68 -8.42
N GLY A 45 -11.72 10.80 -8.74
CA GLY A 45 -10.58 11.10 -9.61
C GLY A 45 -9.41 11.83 -8.96
N LYS A 46 -9.40 12.02 -7.64
CA LYS A 46 -8.25 12.60 -6.95
C LYS A 46 -7.19 11.57 -6.58
N ILE A 47 -7.56 10.31 -6.51
CA ILE A 47 -6.68 9.17 -6.24
C ILE A 47 -6.82 8.19 -7.41
N ASN A 48 -5.70 7.79 -7.99
CA ASN A 48 -5.67 6.69 -8.95
C ASN A 48 -5.57 5.38 -8.17
N HIS A 49 -6.60 4.55 -8.25
CA HIS A 49 -6.64 3.27 -7.53
C HIS A 49 -6.07 2.13 -8.37
N SER A 50 -5.36 1.23 -7.69
CA SER A 50 -4.95 -0.07 -8.20
C SER A 50 -5.21 -1.17 -7.14
N VAL A 51 -4.99 -2.43 -7.51
CA VAL A 51 -5.16 -3.57 -6.60
C VAL A 51 -4.03 -4.56 -6.79
N ALA A 52 -3.47 -5.06 -5.67
CA ALA A 52 -2.41 -6.06 -5.68
C ALA A 52 -2.94 -7.44 -6.06
N ARG A 53 -2.37 -8.00 -7.12
CA ARG A 53 -2.78 -9.31 -7.69
C ARG A 53 -2.75 -10.43 -6.68
N TRP A 54 -1.71 -10.51 -5.87
CA TRP A 54 -1.48 -11.63 -4.96
C TRP A 54 -2.52 -11.73 -3.84
N CYS A 55 -3.12 -10.62 -3.40
CA CYS A 55 -4.19 -10.60 -2.40
C CYS A 55 -5.47 -11.31 -2.87
N PHE A 56 -5.64 -11.45 -4.17
CA PHE A 56 -6.77 -12.10 -4.84
C PHE A 56 -6.29 -13.31 -5.66
N GLY A 57 -5.23 -14.00 -5.19
CA GLY A 57 -4.55 -15.06 -5.92
C GLY A 57 -5.40 -16.30 -6.21
N ASP A 58 -6.47 -16.51 -5.46
CA ASP A 58 -7.47 -17.55 -5.66
C ASP A 58 -8.52 -17.25 -6.76
N MET A 59 -8.52 -16.03 -7.27
CA MET A 59 -9.37 -15.59 -8.39
C MET A 59 -8.57 -15.62 -9.70
N GLU A 60 -9.19 -15.98 -10.81
CA GLU A 60 -8.58 -15.85 -12.13
C GLU A 60 -8.28 -14.37 -12.42
N LEU A 61 -7.09 -14.06 -12.96
CA LEU A 61 -6.66 -12.69 -13.22
C LEU A 61 -7.64 -11.92 -14.12
N GLU A 62 -8.21 -12.59 -15.13
CA GLU A 62 -9.18 -11.96 -16.03
C GLU A 62 -10.45 -11.56 -15.29
N ALA A 63 -10.92 -12.38 -14.33
CA ALA A 63 -12.07 -12.04 -13.50
C ALA A 63 -11.78 -10.82 -12.61
N LEU A 64 -10.57 -10.75 -12.03
CA LEU A 64 -10.13 -9.58 -11.26
C LEU A 64 -10.08 -8.33 -12.14
N CYS A 65 -9.55 -8.41 -13.36
CA CYS A 65 -9.52 -7.29 -14.30
C CYS A 65 -10.92 -6.76 -14.63
N ILE A 66 -11.87 -7.65 -14.87
CA ILE A 66 -13.27 -7.29 -15.15
C ILE A 66 -13.90 -6.58 -13.93
N ALA A 67 -13.69 -7.12 -12.73
CA ALA A 67 -14.21 -6.52 -11.50
C ALA A 67 -13.56 -5.15 -11.23
N ALA A 68 -12.24 -5.05 -11.38
CA ALA A 68 -11.48 -3.81 -11.24
C ALA A 68 -12.03 -2.69 -12.15
N LYS A 69 -12.26 -2.99 -13.42
CA LYS A 69 -12.84 -2.02 -14.37
C LYS A 69 -14.21 -1.52 -13.94
N LYS A 70 -15.09 -2.40 -13.43
CA LYS A 70 -16.42 -2.01 -12.93
C LYS A 70 -16.34 -1.09 -11.71
N MET A 71 -15.25 -1.17 -10.94
CA MET A 71 -14.99 -0.33 -9.78
C MET A 71 -14.21 0.95 -10.13
N GLY A 72 -13.95 1.23 -11.42
CA GLY A 72 -13.13 2.37 -11.84
C GLY A 72 -11.64 2.25 -11.54
N ILE A 73 -11.15 1.07 -11.14
CA ILE A 73 -9.72 0.78 -11.00
C ILE A 73 -9.09 0.72 -12.39
N THR A 74 -7.94 1.35 -12.55
CA THR A 74 -7.24 1.42 -13.83
C THR A 74 -5.94 0.62 -13.87
N GLY A 75 -5.54 0.00 -12.76
CA GLY A 75 -4.31 -0.77 -12.69
C GLY A 75 -4.32 -1.97 -11.75
N ILE A 76 -3.46 -2.92 -12.05
CA ILE A 76 -3.18 -4.09 -11.20
C ILE A 76 -1.72 -4.03 -10.80
N ASP A 77 -1.43 -4.20 -9.49
CA ASP A 77 -0.10 -4.21 -8.95
C ASP A 77 0.51 -5.60 -8.92
N LEU A 78 1.82 -5.66 -8.96
CA LEU A 78 2.63 -6.86 -8.74
C LEU A 78 2.31 -7.98 -9.74
N VAL A 79 2.29 -7.57 -11.02
CA VAL A 79 2.13 -8.49 -12.17
C VAL A 79 3.32 -8.37 -13.12
N GLY A 80 3.79 -9.51 -13.59
CA GLY A 80 4.94 -9.64 -14.50
C GLY A 80 4.54 -9.83 -15.95
N PRO A 81 5.54 -9.99 -16.85
CA PRO A 81 5.34 -10.05 -18.30
C PRO A 81 4.36 -11.11 -18.79
N LYS A 82 4.26 -12.22 -18.10
CA LYS A 82 3.33 -13.32 -18.43
C LYS A 82 1.87 -12.87 -18.39
N ASP A 83 1.54 -11.98 -17.48
CA ASP A 83 0.18 -11.57 -17.18
C ASP A 83 -0.22 -10.24 -17.87
N TRP A 84 0.75 -9.46 -18.38
CA TRP A 84 0.49 -8.18 -19.03
C TRP A 84 -0.48 -8.25 -20.22
N PRO A 85 -0.48 -9.28 -21.08
CA PRO A 85 -1.45 -9.37 -22.18
C PRO A 85 -2.90 -9.39 -21.68
N ILE A 86 -3.18 -9.97 -20.51
CA ILE A 86 -4.52 -9.99 -19.91
C ILE A 86 -4.90 -8.56 -19.46
N LEU A 87 -3.98 -7.83 -18.82
CA LEU A 87 -4.22 -6.44 -18.44
C LEU A 87 -4.52 -5.57 -19.64
N GLN A 88 -3.70 -5.68 -20.71
CA GLN A 88 -3.84 -4.91 -21.95
C GLN A 88 -5.18 -5.20 -22.64
N LYS A 89 -5.63 -6.46 -22.67
CA LYS A 89 -6.96 -6.84 -23.20
C LYS A 89 -8.08 -6.08 -22.50
N HIS A 90 -7.95 -5.81 -21.20
CA HIS A 90 -8.94 -5.08 -20.40
C HIS A 90 -8.62 -3.59 -20.25
N GLN A 91 -7.64 -3.06 -21.00
CA GLN A 91 -7.20 -1.65 -20.89
C GLN A 91 -6.84 -1.25 -19.46
N LEU A 92 -6.16 -2.16 -18.74
CA LEU A 92 -5.54 -1.92 -17.45
C LEU A 92 -4.02 -1.84 -17.61
N VAL A 93 -3.36 -1.19 -16.66
CA VAL A 93 -1.90 -1.09 -16.61
C VAL A 93 -1.33 -1.91 -15.46
N SER A 94 -0.08 -2.37 -15.59
CA SER A 94 0.70 -2.82 -14.43
C SER A 94 1.25 -1.58 -13.74
N THR A 95 0.70 -1.23 -12.58
CA THR A 95 1.08 -0.03 -11.82
C THR A 95 2.37 -0.22 -11.04
N MET A 96 2.64 -1.46 -10.68
CA MET A 96 3.91 -1.95 -10.14
C MET A 96 4.24 -3.29 -10.80
N CYS A 97 5.28 -3.32 -11.64
CA CYS A 97 5.76 -4.54 -12.28
C CYS A 97 6.66 -5.32 -11.32
N ASN A 98 6.65 -6.65 -11.44
CA ASN A 98 7.53 -7.56 -10.71
C ASN A 98 8.17 -8.61 -11.62
N GLY A 99 9.02 -9.48 -11.06
CA GLY A 99 9.62 -10.63 -11.75
C GLY A 99 11.10 -10.47 -12.07
N ALA A 100 11.75 -9.37 -11.61
CA ALA A 100 13.19 -9.20 -11.67
C ALA A 100 13.87 -9.53 -10.34
N GLU A 101 13.16 -9.41 -9.24
CA GLU A 101 13.59 -9.73 -7.88
C GLU A 101 13.85 -11.24 -7.70
N LEU A 102 14.73 -11.59 -6.77
CA LEU A 102 14.92 -12.99 -6.36
C LEU A 102 13.82 -13.42 -5.38
N ASN A 103 13.66 -12.64 -4.32
CA ASN A 103 12.66 -12.75 -3.28
C ASN A 103 12.79 -11.55 -2.31
N LEU A 104 12.01 -11.52 -1.23
CA LEU A 104 12.03 -10.43 -0.25
C LEU A 104 13.28 -10.43 0.65
N VAL A 105 13.92 -11.58 0.87
CA VAL A 105 15.03 -11.73 1.83
C VAL A 105 16.41 -11.62 1.20
N ASP A 106 16.53 -11.88 -0.10
CA ASP A 106 17.77 -11.86 -0.88
C ASP A 106 17.74 -10.67 -1.85
N GLY A 107 18.16 -9.51 -1.38
CA GLY A 107 18.04 -8.25 -2.08
C GLY A 107 19.36 -7.51 -2.26
N PHE A 108 19.26 -6.23 -2.61
CA PHE A 108 20.39 -5.38 -2.98
C PHE A 108 21.35 -5.05 -1.83
N ASN A 109 20.97 -5.29 -0.56
CA ASN A 109 21.86 -5.07 0.58
C ASN A 109 22.97 -6.12 0.74
N ASP A 110 22.98 -7.15 -0.09
CA ASP A 110 23.98 -8.21 -0.03
C ASP A 110 24.65 -8.40 -1.40
N PRO A 111 25.95 -8.01 -1.53
CA PRO A 111 26.66 -8.07 -2.82
C PRO A 111 26.70 -9.44 -3.48
N LYS A 112 26.53 -10.53 -2.71
CA LYS A 112 26.51 -11.88 -3.28
C LYS A 112 25.36 -12.13 -4.25
N PHE A 113 24.29 -11.32 -4.18
CA PHE A 113 23.13 -11.42 -5.07
C PHE A 113 23.18 -10.44 -6.25
N HIS A 114 24.12 -9.49 -6.26
CA HIS A 114 24.14 -8.42 -7.25
C HIS A 114 24.23 -8.94 -8.68
N ASP A 115 25.10 -9.90 -8.98
CA ASP A 115 25.26 -10.40 -10.35
C ASP A 115 23.92 -10.92 -10.92
N GLN A 116 23.19 -11.70 -10.13
CA GLN A 116 21.91 -12.25 -10.57
C GLN A 116 20.81 -11.15 -10.62
N LEU A 117 20.74 -10.27 -9.62
CA LEU A 117 19.79 -9.16 -9.61
C LEU A 117 20.06 -8.22 -10.79
N ILE A 118 21.28 -7.77 -11.00
CA ILE A 118 21.65 -6.90 -12.13
C ILE A 118 21.29 -7.54 -13.46
N LYS A 119 21.57 -8.83 -13.65
CA LYS A 119 21.17 -9.57 -14.84
C LYS A 119 19.65 -9.54 -15.06
N ASN A 120 18.88 -9.84 -14.01
CA ASN A 120 17.42 -9.89 -14.08
C ASN A 120 16.83 -8.52 -14.39
N TYR A 121 17.24 -7.47 -13.66
CA TYR A 121 16.74 -6.12 -13.86
C TYR A 121 17.16 -5.53 -15.21
N THR A 122 18.37 -5.83 -15.67
CA THR A 122 18.83 -5.42 -17.02
C THR A 122 17.94 -6.00 -18.13
N ALA A 123 17.47 -7.23 -17.96
CA ALA A 123 16.54 -7.85 -18.91
C ALA A 123 15.11 -7.29 -18.76
N MET A 124 14.66 -7.00 -17.54
CA MET A 124 13.27 -6.60 -17.25
C MET A 124 12.97 -5.14 -17.59
N ILE A 125 13.89 -4.21 -17.30
CA ILE A 125 13.66 -2.77 -17.52
C ILE A 125 13.20 -2.45 -18.95
N PRO A 126 13.83 -2.96 -20.04
CA PRO A 126 13.34 -2.73 -21.39
C PRO A 126 11.94 -3.31 -21.66
N LEU A 127 11.61 -4.46 -21.04
CA LEU A 127 10.28 -5.09 -21.20
C LEU A 127 9.18 -4.24 -20.56
N VAL A 128 9.43 -3.70 -19.34
CA VAL A 128 8.53 -2.78 -18.67
C VAL A 128 8.24 -1.56 -19.55
N ALA A 129 9.28 -0.94 -20.10
CA ALA A 129 9.16 0.20 -20.98
C ALA A 129 8.39 -0.11 -22.29
N GLN A 130 8.70 -1.24 -22.94
CA GLN A 130 8.01 -1.70 -24.15
C GLN A 130 6.52 -1.96 -23.93
N ALA A 131 6.15 -2.44 -22.73
CA ALA A 131 4.75 -2.61 -22.34
C ALA A 131 4.04 -1.28 -22.01
N GLY A 132 4.76 -0.16 -21.98
CA GLY A 132 4.23 1.16 -21.63
C GLY A 132 4.07 1.37 -20.12
N TYR A 133 4.70 0.53 -19.27
CA TYR A 133 4.65 0.62 -17.82
C TYR A 133 5.85 1.41 -17.29
N LYS A 134 5.81 1.80 -15.99
CA LYS A 134 6.77 2.76 -15.44
C LYS A 134 7.52 2.27 -14.20
N ASN A 135 6.89 1.47 -13.35
CA ASN A 135 7.45 1.10 -12.05
C ASN A 135 7.84 -0.38 -12.05
N LEU A 136 9.03 -0.67 -11.53
CA LEU A 136 9.55 -2.01 -11.33
C LEU A 136 10.01 -2.16 -9.88
N ILE A 137 9.36 -3.06 -9.14
CA ILE A 137 9.63 -3.26 -7.72
C ILE A 137 11.02 -3.83 -7.48
N CYS A 138 11.65 -3.43 -6.36
CA CYS A 138 12.87 -4.04 -5.86
C CYS A 138 12.88 -4.08 -4.32
N PHE A 139 13.75 -4.91 -3.74
CA PHE A 139 13.83 -5.13 -2.30
C PHE A 139 15.26 -4.96 -1.79
N SER A 140 15.37 -4.43 -0.56
CA SER A 140 16.67 -4.33 0.11
C SER A 140 17.21 -5.71 0.49
N GLY A 141 16.33 -6.62 0.89
CA GLY A 141 16.69 -7.89 1.51
C GLY A 141 16.87 -7.78 3.02
N ASN A 142 17.10 -8.92 3.67
CA ASN A 142 17.29 -8.99 5.11
C ASN A 142 18.66 -8.44 5.54
N ARG A 143 18.68 -7.80 6.69
CA ARG A 143 19.85 -7.17 7.31
C ARG A 143 20.99 -8.16 7.58
N ARG A 144 20.69 -9.32 8.12
CA ARG A 144 21.69 -10.37 8.43
C ARG A 144 22.89 -9.80 9.20
N GLY A 145 22.58 -8.98 10.21
CA GLY A 145 23.60 -8.35 11.07
C GLY A 145 24.33 -7.15 10.47
N LYS A 146 24.03 -6.74 9.22
CA LYS A 146 24.63 -5.54 8.62
C LYS A 146 24.15 -4.28 9.31
N THR A 147 25.03 -3.30 9.42
CA THR A 147 24.69 -1.94 9.82
C THR A 147 23.88 -1.24 8.71
N ASP A 148 23.25 -0.11 9.02
CA ASP A 148 22.57 0.71 8.03
C ASP A 148 23.54 1.21 6.95
N GLU A 149 24.73 1.63 7.37
CA GLU A 149 25.77 2.12 6.45
C GLU A 149 26.25 1.03 5.47
N GLU A 150 26.45 -0.20 5.94
CA GLU A 150 26.76 -1.33 5.08
C GLU A 150 25.62 -1.65 4.12
N GLY A 151 24.37 -1.61 4.60
CA GLY A 151 23.19 -1.83 3.78
C GLY A 151 23.07 -0.80 2.67
N TRP A 152 23.18 0.49 3.00
CA TRP A 152 23.14 1.57 2.01
C TRP A 152 24.26 1.45 0.98
N ASN A 153 25.49 1.26 1.40
CA ASN A 153 26.64 1.15 0.48
C ASN A 153 26.48 -0.03 -0.48
N ASN A 154 26.00 -1.17 0.01
CA ASN A 154 25.73 -2.33 -0.82
C ASN A 154 24.58 -2.08 -1.80
N CYS A 155 23.44 -1.54 -1.33
CA CYS A 155 22.31 -1.20 -2.20
C CYS A 155 22.71 -0.20 -3.28
N VAL A 156 23.44 0.86 -2.92
CA VAL A 156 23.95 1.86 -3.88
C VAL A 156 24.81 1.19 -4.93
N LYS A 157 25.79 0.35 -4.52
CA LYS A 157 26.68 -0.36 -5.45
C LYS A 157 25.91 -1.19 -6.49
N GLY A 158 24.88 -1.91 -6.08
CA GLY A 158 24.09 -2.75 -7.01
C GLY A 158 23.14 -1.91 -7.87
N LEU A 159 22.39 -0.99 -7.27
CA LEU A 159 21.34 -0.22 -7.97
C LEU A 159 21.91 0.82 -8.93
N GLN A 160 23.05 1.47 -8.61
CA GLN A 160 23.68 2.45 -9.50
C GLN A 160 24.12 1.87 -10.84
N THR A 161 24.35 0.56 -10.93
CA THR A 161 24.64 -0.09 -12.22
C THR A 161 23.42 -0.16 -13.12
N LEU A 162 22.21 -0.10 -12.55
CA LEU A 162 20.93 -0.19 -13.26
C LEU A 162 20.33 1.18 -13.57
N VAL A 163 20.67 2.21 -12.79
CA VAL A 163 20.11 3.56 -12.92
C VAL A 163 20.23 4.13 -14.34
N PRO A 164 21.39 4.08 -15.03
CA PRO A 164 21.49 4.61 -16.39
C PRO A 164 20.53 3.93 -17.38
N LEU A 165 20.30 2.62 -17.21
CA LEU A 165 19.37 1.86 -18.02
C LEU A 165 17.92 2.24 -17.69
N ALA A 166 17.58 2.39 -16.41
CA ALA A 166 16.27 2.81 -15.95
C ALA A 166 15.92 4.22 -16.48
N GLU A 167 16.86 5.17 -16.38
CA GLU A 167 16.72 6.52 -16.96
C GLU A 167 16.52 6.51 -18.45
N LYS A 168 17.34 5.76 -19.19
CA LYS A 168 17.22 5.60 -20.65
C LYS A 168 15.83 5.11 -21.06
N HIS A 169 15.26 4.18 -20.30
CA HIS A 169 13.97 3.56 -20.60
C HIS A 169 12.79 4.26 -19.90
N GLN A 170 13.03 5.31 -19.11
CA GLN A 170 12.03 6.02 -18.32
C GLN A 170 11.24 5.07 -17.38
N VAL A 171 11.92 4.06 -16.84
CA VAL A 171 11.42 3.13 -15.84
C VAL A 171 11.96 3.54 -14.47
N THR A 172 11.14 3.48 -13.44
CA THR A 172 11.53 3.76 -12.07
C THR A 172 11.71 2.46 -11.30
N LEU A 173 12.88 2.26 -10.72
CA LEU A 173 13.11 1.21 -9.73
C LEU A 173 12.48 1.67 -8.41
N VAL A 174 11.61 0.85 -7.85
CA VAL A 174 10.81 1.24 -6.69
C VAL A 174 11.07 0.26 -5.56
N MET A 175 11.75 0.72 -4.50
CA MET A 175 12.03 -0.11 -3.32
C MET A 175 10.89 -0.04 -2.33
N GLU A 176 10.38 -1.20 -1.93
CA GLU A 176 9.30 -1.29 -0.97
C GLU A 176 9.81 -1.21 0.47
N LEU A 177 9.08 -0.43 1.27
CA LEU A 177 9.23 -0.34 2.72
C LEU A 177 8.37 -1.43 3.39
N LEU A 178 9.02 -2.38 4.07
CA LEU A 178 8.34 -3.51 4.74
C LEU A 178 8.62 -3.49 6.24
N ASN A 179 7.62 -3.76 7.08
CA ASN A 179 7.85 -3.80 8.52
C ASN A 179 8.70 -5.00 8.95
N SER A 180 9.73 -4.75 9.75
CA SER A 180 10.55 -5.79 10.37
C SER A 180 10.02 -6.25 11.73
N LYS A 181 9.08 -5.52 12.30
CA LYS A 181 8.52 -5.78 13.63
C LYS A 181 7.65 -7.04 13.69
N ILE A 182 6.82 -7.27 12.69
CA ILE A 182 5.82 -8.35 12.66
C ILE A 182 6.02 -9.29 11.47
N ASP A 183 5.94 -8.78 10.21
CA ASP A 183 5.74 -9.62 9.03
C ASP A 183 7.05 -10.06 8.36
N HIS A 184 8.03 -9.16 8.27
CA HIS A 184 9.27 -9.38 7.51
C HIS A 184 10.50 -9.25 8.42
N LYS A 185 10.61 -10.15 9.40
CA LYS A 185 11.71 -10.15 10.37
C LYS A 185 13.05 -9.96 9.67
N ASP A 186 13.85 -9.02 10.22
CA ASP A 186 15.19 -8.70 9.74
C ASP A 186 15.25 -7.96 8.37
N TYR A 187 14.12 -7.57 7.78
CA TYR A 187 14.15 -6.76 6.54
C TYR A 187 14.85 -5.43 6.79
N GLN A 188 15.68 -4.95 5.85
CA GLN A 188 16.57 -3.81 6.14
C GLN A 188 15.93 -2.46 5.84
N CYS A 189 15.20 -2.33 4.74
CA CYS A 189 14.47 -1.10 4.38
C CYS A 189 13.12 -1.03 5.12
N ASP A 190 13.17 -1.05 6.45
CA ASP A 190 12.00 -1.17 7.32
C ASP A 190 11.48 0.18 7.85
N ARG A 191 12.09 1.30 7.45
CA ARG A 191 11.72 2.66 7.86
C ARG A 191 11.87 3.65 6.73
N THR A 192 10.99 4.64 6.71
CA THR A 192 11.03 5.72 5.71
C THR A 192 12.38 6.43 5.68
N TYR A 193 12.94 6.74 6.84
CA TYR A 193 14.28 7.36 6.96
C TYR A 193 15.34 6.55 6.21
N TRP A 194 15.34 5.21 6.34
CA TRP A 194 16.33 4.36 5.69
C TRP A 194 16.18 4.38 4.16
N GLY A 195 14.94 4.24 3.67
CA GLY A 195 14.66 4.31 2.23
C GLY A 195 14.97 5.67 1.62
N VAL A 196 14.65 6.77 2.31
CA VAL A 196 14.94 8.14 1.88
C VAL A 196 16.44 8.40 1.80
N GLU A 197 17.22 7.94 2.78
CA GLU A 197 18.67 8.06 2.75
C GLU A 197 19.26 7.29 1.55
N LEU A 198 18.77 6.07 1.28
CA LEU A 198 19.16 5.33 0.08
C LEU A 198 18.84 6.10 -1.20
N ALA A 199 17.63 6.68 -1.31
CA ALA A 199 17.23 7.46 -2.48
C ALA A 199 18.12 8.70 -2.68
N LYS A 200 18.51 9.37 -1.61
CA LYS A 200 19.46 10.49 -1.65
C LYS A 200 20.85 10.06 -2.15
N ARG A 201 21.36 8.92 -1.68
CA ARG A 201 22.67 8.40 -2.10
C ARG A 201 22.68 7.94 -3.55
N ILE A 202 21.59 7.34 -4.05
CA ILE A 202 21.43 6.97 -5.45
C ILE A 202 21.29 8.21 -6.34
N ASN A 203 20.62 9.25 -5.86
CA ASN A 203 20.46 10.56 -6.49
C ASN A 203 19.96 10.48 -7.94
N SER A 204 18.89 9.70 -8.18
CA SER A 204 18.22 9.59 -9.48
C SER A 204 16.71 9.72 -9.34
N PRO A 205 16.01 10.42 -10.26
CA PRO A 205 14.56 10.46 -10.29
C PRO A 205 13.93 9.10 -10.63
N HIS A 206 14.72 8.16 -11.16
CA HIS A 206 14.32 6.80 -11.52
C HIS A 206 14.63 5.76 -10.43
N PHE A 207 14.89 6.22 -9.20
CA PHE A 207 14.84 5.39 -8.00
C PHE A 207 13.95 6.05 -6.97
N LYS A 208 12.91 5.36 -6.54
CA LYS A 208 11.90 5.86 -5.60
C LYS A 208 11.51 4.75 -4.61
N LEU A 209 10.59 5.08 -3.72
CA LEU A 209 10.05 4.18 -2.70
C LEU A 209 8.59 3.83 -3.02
N LEU A 210 8.20 2.63 -2.67
CA LEU A 210 6.83 2.24 -2.40
C LEU A 210 6.61 2.40 -0.90
N TYR A 211 5.71 3.29 -0.53
CA TYR A 211 5.30 3.52 0.85
C TYR A 211 4.07 2.66 1.15
N ASP A 212 4.28 1.50 1.76
CA ASP A 212 3.18 0.68 2.25
C ASP A 212 2.71 1.24 3.60
N ILE A 213 1.51 1.80 3.61
CA ILE A 213 0.90 2.45 4.78
C ILE A 213 0.71 1.45 5.93
N TYR A 214 0.35 0.20 5.62
CA TYR A 214 0.23 -0.87 6.61
C TYR A 214 1.56 -1.14 7.31
N HIS A 215 2.62 -1.33 6.52
CA HIS A 215 3.94 -1.63 7.06
C HIS A 215 4.50 -0.45 7.87
N MET A 216 4.36 0.76 7.38
CA MET A 216 4.91 1.93 8.06
C MET A 216 4.12 2.34 9.30
N GLN A 217 2.80 2.06 9.35
CA GLN A 217 2.05 2.22 10.60
C GLN A 217 2.59 1.31 11.71
N ILE A 218 2.94 0.06 11.38
CA ILE A 218 3.45 -0.92 12.35
C ILE A 218 4.82 -0.51 12.89
N ASP A 219 5.73 -0.07 12.02
CA ASP A 219 7.12 0.18 12.41
C ASP A 219 7.38 1.58 12.94
N GLU A 220 6.76 2.61 12.37
CA GLU A 220 7.06 4.00 12.74
C GLU A 220 5.83 4.86 13.11
N GLY A 221 4.63 4.55 12.60
CA GLY A 221 3.46 5.41 12.83
C GLY A 221 3.57 6.79 12.18
N ASP A 222 2.81 7.80 12.70
CA ASP A 222 2.81 9.21 12.24
C ASP A 222 2.79 9.36 10.69
N VAL A 223 2.00 8.49 10.04
CA VAL A 223 1.96 8.28 8.60
C VAL A 223 1.76 9.57 7.81
N ILE A 224 0.84 10.43 8.24
CA ILE A 224 0.49 11.66 7.50
C ILE A 224 1.67 12.65 7.46
N ARG A 225 2.39 12.85 8.55
CA ARG A 225 3.56 13.73 8.60
C ARG A 225 4.68 13.15 7.76
N THR A 226 4.97 11.87 7.94
CA THR A 226 6.00 11.15 7.20
C THR A 226 5.79 11.24 5.69
N ILE A 227 4.56 11.05 5.20
CA ILE A 227 4.21 11.22 3.79
C ILE A 227 4.46 12.65 3.33
N LYS A 228 3.97 13.66 4.06
CA LYS A 228 4.13 15.08 3.67
C LYS A 228 5.60 15.50 3.55
N GLU A 229 6.45 15.03 4.47
CA GLU A 229 7.87 15.39 4.50
C GLU A 229 8.70 14.66 3.43
N ASN A 230 8.25 13.46 2.99
CA ASN A 230 9.05 12.59 2.13
C ASN A 230 8.39 12.27 0.77
N HIS A 231 7.25 12.88 0.43
CA HIS A 231 6.49 12.58 -0.79
C HIS A 231 7.32 12.60 -2.09
N GLN A 232 8.34 13.47 -2.18
CA GLN A 232 9.20 13.55 -3.36
C GLN A 232 10.01 12.28 -3.63
N TYR A 233 10.16 11.41 -2.64
CA TYR A 233 10.84 10.12 -2.76
C TYR A 233 9.88 8.96 -3.03
N ILE A 234 8.56 9.18 -3.00
CA ILE A 234 7.55 8.12 -3.10
C ILE A 234 6.96 8.09 -4.51
N ALA A 235 6.94 6.91 -5.14
CA ALA A 235 6.35 6.67 -6.46
C ALA A 235 5.04 5.89 -6.39
N HIS A 236 4.76 5.19 -5.29
CA HIS A 236 3.62 4.30 -5.14
C HIS A 236 3.23 4.15 -3.68
N PHE A 237 1.95 3.88 -3.43
CA PHE A 237 1.45 3.57 -2.09
C PHE A 237 0.71 2.24 -2.07
N HIS A 238 0.84 1.50 -0.97
CA HIS A 238 -0.03 0.37 -0.64
C HIS A 238 -0.87 0.65 0.61
N THR A 239 -2.00 -0.03 0.72
CA THR A 239 -2.96 0.11 1.82
C THR A 239 -3.39 -1.23 2.37
N ALA A 240 -3.52 -1.36 3.69
CA ALA A 240 -4.22 -2.46 4.35
C ALA A 240 -4.63 -2.06 5.77
N GLY A 241 -5.56 -2.80 6.37
CA GLY A 241 -5.98 -2.57 7.76
C GLY A 241 -4.93 -3.01 8.77
N VAL A 242 -4.64 -2.17 9.77
CA VAL A 242 -3.77 -2.48 10.91
C VAL A 242 -4.64 -2.66 12.15
N PRO A 243 -4.49 -3.75 12.90
CA PRO A 243 -3.59 -4.89 12.66
C PRO A 243 -4.13 -5.90 11.64
N GLY A 244 -3.24 -6.76 11.14
CA GLY A 244 -3.60 -8.02 10.48
C GLY A 244 -3.66 -7.99 8.96
N ARG A 245 -3.41 -6.84 8.29
CA ARG A 245 -3.37 -6.68 6.82
C ARG A 245 -4.69 -7.07 6.12
N ASN A 246 -5.82 -6.79 6.80
CA ASN A 246 -7.15 -7.10 6.27
C ASN A 246 -7.86 -5.85 5.74
N GLU A 247 -9.21 -5.90 5.72
CA GLU A 247 -10.05 -4.79 5.26
C GLU A 247 -9.70 -3.47 5.93
N ILE A 248 -9.92 -2.35 5.22
CA ILE A 248 -9.72 -0.98 5.74
C ILE A 248 -11.03 -0.36 6.24
N ASP A 249 -11.83 -1.14 6.94
CA ASP A 249 -13.11 -0.76 7.56
C ASP A 249 -12.94 -0.24 9.02
N GLU A 250 -14.00 -0.25 9.81
CA GLU A 250 -13.99 0.22 11.19
C GLU A 250 -13.27 -0.72 12.18
N THR A 251 -12.82 -1.89 11.74
CA THR A 251 -12.13 -2.86 12.60
C THR A 251 -10.63 -2.64 12.70
N GLN A 252 -10.11 -1.60 12.05
CA GLN A 252 -8.68 -1.27 11.99
C GLN A 252 -8.42 0.18 12.46
N GLU A 253 -7.16 0.53 12.73
CA GLU A 253 -6.79 1.76 13.45
C GLU A 253 -6.49 2.99 12.58
N LEU A 254 -6.30 2.84 11.24
CA LEU A 254 -5.90 3.91 10.33
C LEU A 254 -7.11 4.72 9.83
N HIS A 255 -7.00 6.05 9.88
CA HIS A 255 -8.02 6.92 9.30
C HIS A 255 -7.72 7.23 7.83
N TYR A 256 -7.99 6.28 6.92
CA TYR A 256 -7.67 6.36 5.50
C TYR A 256 -8.16 7.63 4.79
N PRO A 257 -9.36 8.17 5.03
CA PRO A 257 -9.78 9.42 4.38
C PRO A 257 -8.85 10.60 4.66
N ALA A 258 -8.26 10.69 5.87
CA ALA A 258 -7.29 11.75 6.20
C ALA A 258 -5.93 11.49 5.52
N ILE A 259 -5.50 10.23 5.45
CA ILE A 259 -4.26 9.83 4.77
C ILE A 259 -4.36 10.14 3.27
N MET A 260 -5.46 9.76 2.61
CA MET A 260 -5.69 10.04 1.19
C MET A 260 -5.71 11.55 0.89
N LYS A 261 -6.34 12.36 1.73
CA LYS A 261 -6.28 13.83 1.63
C LYS A 261 -4.84 14.36 1.74
N ALA A 262 -4.03 13.77 2.62
CA ALA A 262 -2.63 14.15 2.75
C ALA A 262 -1.83 13.77 1.49
N ILE A 263 -2.04 12.58 0.93
CA ILE A 263 -1.42 12.14 -0.33
C ILE A 263 -1.82 13.08 -1.47
N ALA A 264 -3.12 13.33 -1.67
CA ALA A 264 -3.60 14.22 -2.73
C ALA A 264 -3.04 15.65 -2.61
N ALA A 265 -2.91 16.16 -1.37
CA ALA A 265 -2.38 17.50 -1.12
C ALA A 265 -0.89 17.64 -1.49
N THR A 266 -0.13 16.56 -1.67
CA THR A 266 1.25 16.61 -2.15
C THR A 266 1.36 16.78 -3.67
N GLY A 267 0.25 16.71 -4.40
CA GLY A 267 0.23 16.66 -5.85
C GLY A 267 0.60 15.28 -6.44
N PHE A 268 0.55 14.22 -5.65
CA PHE A 268 0.84 12.88 -6.10
C PHE A 268 -0.11 12.43 -7.21
N THR A 269 0.46 11.93 -8.31
CA THR A 269 -0.27 11.47 -9.50
C THR A 269 -0.07 9.99 -9.81
N GLY A 270 0.69 9.28 -8.96
CA GLY A 270 0.87 7.83 -9.05
C GLY A 270 -0.36 7.05 -8.59
N PHE A 271 -0.17 5.79 -8.25
CA PHE A 271 -1.25 4.91 -7.81
C PHE A 271 -1.21 4.61 -6.31
N VAL A 272 -2.39 4.39 -5.76
CA VAL A 272 -2.60 3.83 -4.43
C VAL A 272 -3.20 2.44 -4.61
N GLY A 273 -2.40 1.42 -4.34
CA GLY A 273 -2.76 0.01 -4.49
C GLY A 273 -3.42 -0.55 -3.24
N GLN A 274 -4.56 -1.20 -3.43
CA GLN A 274 -5.25 -1.94 -2.38
C GLN A 274 -4.54 -3.29 -2.19
N GLU A 275 -3.77 -3.43 -1.10
CA GLU A 275 -2.94 -4.60 -0.83
C GLU A 275 -3.29 -5.26 0.51
N PHE A 276 -4.55 -5.52 0.73
CA PHE A 276 -5.06 -6.20 1.92
C PHE A 276 -5.58 -7.60 1.61
N MET A 277 -5.59 -8.47 2.60
CA MET A 277 -6.12 -9.83 2.49
C MET A 277 -7.57 -9.86 2.97
N PRO A 278 -8.56 -9.93 2.06
CA PRO A 278 -9.97 -9.94 2.46
C PRO A 278 -10.31 -11.16 3.32
N LYS A 279 -10.90 -10.92 4.50
CA LYS A 279 -11.52 -11.93 5.36
C LYS A 279 -13.00 -12.12 5.01
N GLN A 280 -13.63 -11.09 4.48
CA GLN A 280 -15.03 -11.15 4.06
C GLN A 280 -15.20 -12.20 2.96
N LYS A 281 -16.35 -12.90 2.99
CA LYS A 281 -16.68 -13.91 1.99
C LYS A 281 -16.77 -13.33 0.57
N ASP A 282 -17.34 -12.13 0.47
CA ASP A 282 -17.39 -11.36 -0.78
C ASP A 282 -16.18 -10.42 -0.87
N LYS A 283 -15.10 -10.93 -1.44
CA LYS A 283 -13.84 -10.19 -1.61
C LYS A 283 -13.99 -8.95 -2.50
N MET A 284 -14.94 -9.00 -3.45
CA MET A 284 -15.16 -7.86 -4.35
C MET A 284 -15.92 -6.74 -3.64
N ALA A 285 -16.87 -7.06 -2.76
CA ALA A 285 -17.51 -6.08 -1.89
C ALA A 285 -16.47 -5.43 -0.94
N ALA A 286 -15.56 -6.22 -0.36
CA ALA A 286 -14.48 -5.69 0.47
C ALA A 286 -13.57 -4.73 -0.31
N LEU A 287 -13.20 -5.09 -1.55
CA LEU A 287 -12.39 -4.23 -2.41
C LEU A 287 -13.12 -2.93 -2.76
N GLN A 288 -14.39 -3.00 -3.14
CA GLN A 288 -15.21 -1.82 -3.43
C GLN A 288 -15.35 -0.90 -2.23
N GLN A 289 -15.55 -1.45 -1.03
CA GLN A 289 -15.59 -0.70 0.22
C GLN A 289 -14.26 0.04 0.48
N ALA A 290 -13.12 -0.66 0.31
CA ALA A 290 -11.80 -0.08 0.49
C ALA A 290 -11.56 1.09 -0.46
N ILE A 291 -11.91 0.94 -1.74
CA ILE A 291 -11.83 2.02 -2.73
C ILE A 291 -12.71 3.19 -2.31
N ALA A 292 -13.97 2.95 -1.93
CA ALA A 292 -14.90 4.01 -1.52
C ALA A 292 -14.39 4.80 -0.29
N ILE A 293 -13.71 4.15 0.65
CA ILE A 293 -13.09 4.79 1.82
C ILE A 293 -11.88 5.64 1.41
N CYS A 294 -11.09 5.17 0.44
CA CYS A 294 -9.89 5.85 -0.05
C CYS A 294 -10.19 6.91 -1.12
N ASP A 295 -11.37 6.94 -1.70
CA ASP A 295 -11.74 7.88 -2.75
C ASP A 295 -12.27 9.19 -2.17
N ILE A 296 -11.60 10.33 -2.43
CA ILE A 296 -11.81 11.63 -1.77
C ILE A 296 -12.15 12.75 -2.75
#